data_0f0a7a0cb887b89707d788ee797d001b
#
_entry.id   0f0a7a0cb887b89707d788ee797d001b
#
_cell.length_a   1.000
_cell.length_b   1.000
_cell.length_c   1.000
_cell.angle_alpha   90.00
_cell.angle_beta   90.00
_cell.angle_gamma   90.00
#
_symmetry.space_group_name_H-M   'P 1'
#
loop_
_entity.id
_entity.type
_entity.pdbx_description
1 polymer ?
#
loop_
_entity_poly.entity_id
_entity_poly.type
_entity_poly.pdbx_seq_one_letter_code
_entity_poly.pdbx_strand_id
1 'polypeptide(L)'
;MNMIVATRVLRSLIFCIAFFLTSMPIHAAVTCSVSATSIATVYDPTVATENISTGSVTVSCNRLAIDANTFAYTINANSGLQPTGSKNRAQRGATTNRYDYEIYRQSPYTNTNRWQAGATTQMSGTVNFGAALTASDSKPFDLRLPGSQTVVTAGLYTDTVTVTVLNSTATITLNTSTFAVTVTTTNSCQIYTAPGNINFTYASFQVAAATANTSFQSRCTSGLPYTLALDATSGTLLGLNYSLSLSSSSTTGTGIVQSFTINGSIAGAQAGTCATASCNGSSARTLTITY
;
A
#
# COMPACT_ATOMS: atom_id res chain seq x y z
N MET A 1 -9.53 -90.32 -14.09
CA MET A 1 -10.66 -89.54 -14.65
C MET A 1 -10.82 -88.23 -13.91
N ASN A 2 -9.74 -87.57 -13.51
CA ASN A 2 -9.81 -86.30 -12.70
C ASN A 2 -9.02 -85.12 -13.29
N MET A 3 -8.49 -85.18 -14.50
CA MET A 3 -7.64 -84.10 -15.06
C MET A 3 -8.35 -83.22 -16.08
N ILE A 4 -9.54 -83.57 -16.57
CA ILE A 4 -10.27 -82.83 -17.59
C ILE A 4 -11.23 -81.79 -16.98
N VAL A 5 -11.65 -81.96 -15.73
CA VAL A 5 -12.57 -81.04 -15.04
C VAL A 5 -11.83 -79.77 -14.54
N ALA A 6 -10.57 -79.92 -14.10
CA ALA A 6 -9.75 -78.84 -13.59
C ALA A 6 -9.42 -77.73 -14.66
N THR A 7 -9.21 -78.20 -15.92
CA THR A 7 -8.86 -77.28 -17.03
C THR A 7 -10.02 -76.45 -17.54
N ARG A 8 -11.26 -76.87 -17.39
CA ARG A 8 -12.45 -76.12 -17.80
C ARG A 8 -12.82 -75.01 -16.78
N VAL A 9 -12.65 -75.29 -15.50
CA VAL A 9 -12.91 -74.29 -14.42
C VAL A 9 -11.86 -73.15 -14.45
N LEU A 10 -10.60 -73.49 -14.72
CA LEU A 10 -9.52 -72.53 -14.82
C LEU A 10 -9.68 -71.55 -16.03
N ARG A 11 -10.15 -72.08 -17.20
CA ARG A 11 -10.40 -71.26 -18.38
C ARG A 11 -11.60 -70.37 -18.20
N SER A 12 -12.68 -70.74 -17.51
CA SER A 12 -13.83 -69.85 -17.18
C SER A 12 -13.46 -68.77 -16.19
N LEU A 13 -12.59 -69.08 -15.21
CA LEU A 13 -12.16 -68.07 -14.23
C LEU A 13 -11.25 -66.98 -14.86
N ILE A 14 -10.35 -67.39 -15.77
CA ILE A 14 -9.46 -66.46 -16.49
C ILE A 14 -10.27 -65.55 -17.44
N PHE A 15 -11.35 -66.05 -18.05
CA PHE A 15 -12.21 -65.26 -18.93
C PHE A 15 -13.08 -64.27 -18.17
N CYS A 16 -13.55 -64.58 -16.94
CA CYS A 16 -14.26 -63.62 -16.08
C CYS A 16 -13.34 -62.54 -15.51
N ILE A 17 -12.06 -62.85 -15.16
CA ILE A 17 -11.09 -61.88 -14.68
C ILE A 17 -10.68 -60.90 -15.80
N ALA A 18 -10.56 -61.36 -17.06
CA ALA A 18 -10.21 -60.54 -18.21
C ALA A 18 -11.33 -59.54 -18.58
N PHE A 19 -12.60 -59.82 -18.24
CA PHE A 19 -13.73 -58.94 -18.57
C PHE A 19 -13.96 -57.83 -17.52
N PHE A 20 -13.43 -57.97 -16.30
CA PHE A 20 -13.50 -56.94 -15.26
C PHE A 20 -12.36 -55.91 -15.33
N LEU A 21 -11.38 -56.07 -16.21
CA LEU A 21 -10.29 -55.12 -16.43
C LEU A 21 -10.55 -54.08 -17.52
N THR A 22 -11.74 -54.06 -18.11
CA THR A 22 -12.08 -53.09 -19.13
C THR A 22 -12.89 -51.96 -18.54
N SER A 23 -12.29 -50.78 -18.61
CA SER A 23 -12.89 -49.45 -18.50
C SER A 23 -13.31 -49.03 -17.09
N MET A 24 -12.34 -48.71 -16.24
CA MET A 24 -12.54 -47.54 -15.46
C MET A 24 -12.51 -46.33 -16.43
N PRO A 25 -13.60 -45.58 -16.58
CA PRO A 25 -13.52 -44.34 -17.32
C PRO A 25 -12.50 -43.47 -16.60
N ILE A 26 -11.36 -43.23 -17.23
CA ILE A 26 -10.45 -42.17 -16.80
C ILE A 26 -11.25 -40.87 -17.05
N HIS A 27 -11.99 -40.42 -16.06
CA HIS A 27 -12.55 -39.08 -16.09
C HIS A 27 -11.36 -38.13 -16.10
N ALA A 28 -11.08 -37.54 -17.26
CA ALA A 28 -10.18 -36.41 -17.32
C ALA A 28 -10.79 -35.33 -16.46
N ALA A 29 -10.17 -35.07 -15.32
CA ALA A 29 -10.62 -34.01 -14.41
C ALA A 29 -10.60 -32.66 -15.12
N VAL A 30 -11.59 -31.80 -14.85
CA VAL A 30 -11.59 -30.40 -15.28
C VAL A 30 -10.23 -29.78 -14.93
N THR A 31 -9.57 -29.20 -15.94
CA THR A 31 -8.27 -28.56 -15.76
C THR A 31 -8.48 -27.05 -15.73
N CYS A 32 -7.89 -26.36 -14.75
CA CYS A 32 -8.03 -24.92 -14.61
C CYS A 32 -6.66 -24.25 -14.55
N SER A 33 -6.61 -23.02 -15.05
CA SER A 33 -5.52 -22.07 -14.86
C SER A 33 -6.02 -20.84 -14.10
N VAL A 34 -5.11 -20.12 -13.45
CA VAL A 34 -5.42 -18.86 -12.78
C VAL A 34 -4.45 -17.78 -13.24
N SER A 35 -4.95 -16.56 -13.40
CA SER A 35 -4.16 -15.35 -13.63
C SER A 35 -4.72 -14.21 -12.79
N ALA A 36 -3.86 -13.26 -12.41
CA ALA A 36 -4.29 -12.07 -11.67
C ALA A 36 -3.61 -10.82 -12.23
N THR A 37 -4.32 -9.70 -12.18
CA THR A 37 -3.81 -8.40 -12.63
C THR A 37 -2.74 -7.91 -11.66
N SER A 38 -1.56 -7.55 -12.17
CA SER A 38 -0.54 -6.84 -11.39
C SER A 38 -1.01 -5.43 -11.04
N ILE A 39 -0.70 -4.99 -9.82
CA ILE A 39 -1.05 -3.67 -9.31
C ILE A 39 0.18 -2.77 -9.32
N ALA A 40 0.05 -1.59 -9.93
CA ALA A 40 1.03 -0.53 -9.85
C ALA A 40 0.35 0.74 -9.33
N THR A 41 0.90 1.33 -8.28
CA THR A 41 0.32 2.51 -7.65
C THR A 41 1.40 3.49 -7.19
N VAL A 42 1.02 4.77 -7.08
CA VAL A 42 1.87 5.82 -6.50
C VAL A 42 1.38 6.10 -5.09
N TYR A 43 2.28 6.21 -4.15
CA TYR A 43 1.98 6.48 -2.75
C TYR A 43 2.72 7.72 -2.26
N ASP A 44 1.96 8.67 -1.69
CA ASP A 44 2.49 9.84 -1.00
C ASP A 44 2.44 9.62 0.52
N PRO A 45 3.59 9.47 1.20
CA PRO A 45 3.62 9.22 2.64
C PRO A 45 3.19 10.44 3.48
N THR A 46 3.09 11.63 2.88
CA THR A 46 2.63 12.84 3.58
C THR A 46 1.12 12.91 3.72
N VAL A 47 0.38 12.12 2.92
CA VAL A 47 -1.09 12.10 2.92
C VAL A 47 -1.62 11.10 3.93
N ALA A 48 -2.62 11.52 4.71
CA ALA A 48 -3.25 10.67 5.73
C ALA A 48 -4.28 9.69 5.16
N THR A 49 -4.80 9.92 3.96
CA THR A 49 -5.78 9.05 3.32
C THR A 49 -5.14 7.78 2.81
N GLU A 50 -5.88 6.69 2.89
CA GLU A 50 -5.47 5.42 2.30
C GLU A 50 -5.49 5.50 0.76
N ASN A 51 -4.65 4.67 0.13
CA ASN A 51 -4.65 4.48 -1.33
C ASN A 51 -5.25 3.10 -1.63
N ILE A 52 -6.23 3.07 -2.55
CA ILE A 52 -6.92 1.85 -2.96
C ILE A 52 -6.71 1.67 -4.46
N SER A 53 -6.34 0.47 -4.85
CA SER A 53 -6.18 0.07 -6.25
C SER A 53 -6.91 -1.24 -6.49
N THR A 54 -7.71 -1.32 -7.55
CA THR A 54 -8.51 -2.49 -7.88
C THR A 54 -7.83 -3.35 -8.94
N GLY A 55 -7.83 -4.65 -8.75
CA GLY A 55 -7.41 -5.67 -9.70
C GLY A 55 -8.49 -6.72 -9.92
N SER A 56 -8.15 -7.72 -10.72
CA SER A 56 -9.01 -8.89 -10.95
C SER A 56 -8.19 -10.16 -10.97
N VAL A 57 -8.80 -11.26 -10.53
CA VAL A 57 -8.28 -12.61 -10.68
C VAL A 57 -9.24 -13.41 -11.55
N THR A 58 -8.71 -14.11 -12.56
CA THR A 58 -9.50 -14.88 -13.52
C THR A 58 -9.10 -16.35 -13.44
N VAL A 59 -10.08 -17.21 -13.29
CA VAL A 59 -9.95 -18.67 -13.38
C VAL A 59 -10.52 -19.10 -14.73
N SER A 60 -9.70 -19.77 -15.54
CA SER A 60 -10.09 -20.31 -16.85
C SER A 60 -9.97 -21.82 -16.81
N CYS A 61 -11.06 -22.52 -17.12
CA CYS A 61 -11.11 -23.98 -17.03
C CYS A 61 -11.48 -24.60 -18.38
N ASN A 62 -10.99 -25.83 -18.60
CA ASN A 62 -11.33 -26.69 -19.72
C ASN A 62 -11.97 -27.98 -19.17
N ARG A 63 -13.02 -28.45 -19.84
CA ARG A 63 -13.70 -29.70 -19.52
C ARG A 63 -13.87 -30.59 -20.76
N LEU A 64 -14.16 -31.86 -20.57
CA LEU A 64 -14.68 -32.73 -21.61
C LEU A 64 -16.20 -32.57 -21.75
N ALA A 65 -16.76 -32.99 -22.88
CA ALA A 65 -18.20 -32.90 -23.13
C ALA A 65 -19.06 -33.70 -22.13
N ILE A 66 -18.46 -34.72 -21.50
CA ILE A 66 -19.10 -35.60 -20.51
C ILE A 66 -19.03 -35.03 -19.07
N ASP A 67 -18.21 -34.00 -18.83
CA ASP A 67 -18.09 -33.38 -17.51
C ASP A 67 -19.26 -32.43 -17.23
N ALA A 68 -19.44 -32.08 -15.95
CA ALA A 68 -20.48 -31.16 -15.53
C ALA A 68 -20.36 -29.79 -16.23
N ASN A 69 -21.52 -29.14 -16.47
CA ASN A 69 -21.58 -27.81 -17.10
C ASN A 69 -21.09 -26.67 -16.17
N THR A 70 -20.81 -26.95 -14.92
CA THR A 70 -20.32 -25.99 -13.93
C THR A 70 -19.16 -26.60 -13.14
N PHE A 71 -18.22 -25.77 -12.74
CA PHE A 71 -17.11 -26.18 -11.88
C PHE A 71 -16.91 -25.16 -10.78
N ALA A 72 -17.17 -25.56 -9.52
CA ALA A 72 -16.97 -24.70 -8.35
C ALA A 72 -15.51 -24.76 -7.89
N TYR A 73 -14.97 -23.63 -7.52
CA TYR A 73 -13.56 -23.49 -7.10
C TYR A 73 -13.42 -22.49 -5.94
N THR A 74 -12.24 -22.51 -5.33
CA THR A 74 -11.78 -21.49 -4.38
C THR A 74 -10.42 -20.93 -4.80
N ILE A 75 -10.14 -19.67 -4.41
CA ILE A 75 -8.86 -19.00 -4.70
C ILE A 75 -8.30 -18.43 -3.41
N ASN A 76 -7.05 -18.80 -3.12
CA ASN A 76 -6.26 -18.24 -2.03
C ASN A 76 -5.23 -17.26 -2.59
N ALA A 77 -4.91 -16.21 -1.82
CA ALA A 77 -3.71 -15.39 -2.00
C ALA A 77 -2.77 -15.60 -0.81
N ASN A 78 -1.46 -15.62 -1.05
CA ASN A 78 -0.49 -15.62 0.04
C ASN A 78 -0.24 -14.19 0.55
N SER A 79 0.58 -14.05 1.59
CA SER A 79 0.93 -12.76 2.19
C SER A 79 2.18 -12.11 1.55
N GLY A 80 2.51 -12.46 0.30
CA GLY A 80 3.68 -11.93 -0.42
C GLY A 80 5.00 -12.52 0.06
N LEU A 81 6.11 -11.88 -0.33
CA LEU A 81 7.48 -12.35 -0.05
C LEU A 81 7.99 -11.94 1.34
N GLN A 82 7.48 -10.84 1.91
CA GLN A 82 7.99 -10.24 3.16
C GLN A 82 6.85 -9.98 4.17
N PRO A 83 6.03 -10.96 4.53
CA PRO A 83 4.88 -10.75 5.38
C PRO A 83 5.27 -10.34 6.80
N THR A 84 4.35 -9.66 7.50
CA THR A 84 4.40 -9.47 8.95
C THR A 84 3.04 -9.73 9.55
N GLY A 85 2.93 -10.81 10.31
CA GLY A 85 1.62 -11.29 10.74
C GLY A 85 0.73 -11.61 9.53
N SER A 86 -0.43 -10.98 9.47
CA SER A 86 -1.40 -11.14 8.37
C SER A 86 -1.28 -10.06 7.28
N LYS A 87 -0.30 -9.15 7.37
CA LYS A 87 -0.10 -8.07 6.39
C LYS A 87 0.92 -8.46 5.34
N ASN A 88 0.67 -8.05 4.12
CA ASN A 88 1.62 -8.07 3.03
C ASN A 88 2.58 -6.87 3.13
N ARG A 89 3.78 -6.98 2.56
CA ARG A 89 4.72 -5.86 2.54
C ARG A 89 5.48 -5.78 1.23
N ALA A 90 5.38 -4.63 0.56
CA ALA A 90 6.24 -4.29 -0.57
C ALA A 90 7.57 -3.74 -0.06
N GLN A 91 8.69 -4.25 -0.57
CA GLN A 91 10.05 -3.93 -0.14
C GLN A 91 10.81 -3.17 -1.22
N ARG A 92 11.64 -2.19 -0.78
CA ARG A 92 12.53 -1.45 -1.66
C ARG A 92 13.86 -2.17 -1.85
N GLY A 93 13.99 -2.90 -2.96
CA GLY A 93 15.21 -3.67 -3.25
C GLY A 93 15.65 -4.54 -2.08
N ALA A 94 16.94 -4.56 -1.77
CA ALA A 94 17.51 -5.32 -0.64
C ALA A 94 17.49 -4.55 0.70
N THR A 95 16.79 -3.41 0.79
CA THR A 95 16.74 -2.60 2.02
C THR A 95 15.73 -3.14 3.03
N THR A 96 15.71 -2.55 4.23
CA THR A 96 14.68 -2.85 5.25
C THR A 96 13.42 -1.98 5.10
N ASN A 97 13.42 -1.03 4.15
CA ASN A 97 12.28 -0.16 3.91
C ASN A 97 11.12 -0.93 3.27
N ARG A 98 9.96 -0.87 3.87
CA ARG A 98 8.76 -1.61 3.45
C ARG A 98 7.50 -0.79 3.62
N TYR A 99 6.55 -1.00 2.73
CA TYR A 99 5.17 -0.58 2.88
C TYR A 99 4.29 -1.76 3.28
N ASP A 100 3.50 -1.58 4.33
CA ASP A 100 2.41 -2.50 4.65
C ASP A 100 1.26 -2.26 3.68
N TYR A 101 0.68 -3.34 3.16
CA TYR A 101 -0.55 -3.31 2.39
C TYR A 101 -1.41 -4.53 2.72
N GLU A 102 -2.66 -4.49 2.29
CA GLU A 102 -3.62 -5.57 2.50
C GLU A 102 -4.42 -5.77 1.22
N ILE A 103 -4.83 -7.01 0.97
CA ILE A 103 -5.65 -7.35 -0.19
C ILE A 103 -7.01 -7.79 0.31
N TYR A 104 -8.07 -7.26 -0.32
CA TYR A 104 -9.45 -7.50 0.08
C TYR A 104 -10.27 -8.02 -1.09
N ARG A 105 -11.22 -8.90 -0.79
CA ARG A 105 -12.18 -9.43 -1.75
C ARG A 105 -13.26 -8.41 -2.13
N GLN A 106 -13.56 -7.51 -1.20
CA GLN A 106 -14.61 -6.49 -1.33
C GLN A 106 -14.56 -5.49 -0.17
N SER A 107 -15.23 -4.36 -0.32
CA SER A 107 -15.58 -3.45 0.76
C SER A 107 -16.72 -4.05 1.62
N PRO A 108 -16.81 -3.75 2.95
CA PRO A 108 -15.89 -2.93 3.72
C PRO A 108 -14.56 -3.66 3.99
N TYR A 109 -13.46 -2.91 4.16
CA TYR A 109 -12.11 -3.45 4.36
C TYR A 109 -11.89 -3.93 5.79
N THR A 110 -12.51 -5.06 6.10
CA THR A 110 -12.46 -5.74 7.42
C THR A 110 -11.63 -7.02 7.33
N ASN A 111 -11.20 -7.54 8.47
CA ASN A 111 -10.45 -8.81 8.51
C ASN A 111 -11.19 -9.97 7.85
N THR A 112 -12.53 -9.99 7.91
CA THR A 112 -13.35 -11.03 7.26
C THR A 112 -13.38 -10.93 5.75
N ASN A 113 -13.17 -9.72 5.20
CA ASN A 113 -13.12 -9.49 3.75
C ASN A 113 -11.69 -9.49 3.18
N ARG A 114 -10.68 -9.67 4.03
CA ARG A 114 -9.29 -9.82 3.56
C ARG A 114 -9.18 -11.07 2.69
N TRP A 115 -8.46 -10.96 1.59
CA TRP A 115 -8.20 -12.10 0.70
C TRP A 115 -6.90 -12.77 1.09
N GLN A 116 -6.99 -13.93 1.72
CA GLN A 116 -5.85 -14.74 2.19
C GLN A 116 -6.18 -16.23 2.11
N ALA A 117 -5.18 -17.07 2.37
CA ALA A 117 -5.40 -18.50 2.56
C ALA A 117 -6.21 -18.76 3.85
N GLY A 118 -7.29 -19.53 3.74
CA GLY A 118 -8.15 -19.92 4.86
C GLY A 118 -9.62 -19.95 4.49
N ALA A 119 -10.39 -20.82 5.13
CA ALA A 119 -11.78 -21.11 4.77
C ALA A 119 -12.72 -19.90 4.79
N THR A 120 -12.43 -18.89 5.62
CA THR A 120 -13.27 -17.69 5.77
C THR A 120 -12.76 -16.50 4.95
N THR A 121 -11.52 -16.54 4.44
CA THR A 121 -10.84 -15.42 3.77
C THR A 121 -10.53 -15.69 2.30
N GLN A 122 -10.71 -16.92 1.82
CA GLN A 122 -10.58 -17.28 0.41
C GLN A 122 -11.72 -16.70 -0.43
N MET A 123 -11.48 -16.46 -1.71
CA MET A 123 -12.54 -16.23 -2.68
C MET A 123 -13.13 -17.56 -3.12
N SER A 124 -14.41 -17.58 -3.48
CA SER A 124 -15.05 -18.72 -4.14
C SER A 124 -15.75 -18.26 -5.41
N GLY A 125 -15.89 -19.18 -6.36
CA GLY A 125 -16.57 -18.93 -7.60
C GLY A 125 -17.03 -20.21 -8.28
N THR A 126 -17.69 -20.03 -9.41
CA THR A 126 -18.16 -21.12 -10.27
C THR A 126 -17.94 -20.75 -11.73
N VAL A 127 -17.13 -21.53 -12.40
CA VAL A 127 -17.02 -21.46 -13.87
C VAL A 127 -18.25 -22.12 -14.47
N ASN A 128 -18.99 -21.39 -15.29
CA ASN A 128 -20.18 -21.89 -15.98
C ASN A 128 -19.85 -22.09 -17.47
N PHE A 129 -19.77 -23.33 -17.89
CA PHE A 129 -19.44 -23.69 -19.28
C PHE A 129 -20.63 -23.61 -20.22
N GLY A 130 -21.88 -23.77 -19.71
CA GLY A 130 -23.02 -23.96 -20.61
C GLY A 130 -22.77 -25.10 -21.59
N ALA A 131 -22.81 -24.84 -22.88
CA ALA A 131 -22.49 -25.81 -23.94
C ALA A 131 -21.01 -25.79 -24.35
N ALA A 132 -20.21 -24.84 -23.88
CA ALA A 132 -18.79 -24.73 -24.24
C ALA A 132 -17.91 -25.72 -23.49
N LEU A 133 -16.76 -26.06 -24.08
CA LEU A 133 -15.73 -26.89 -23.43
C LEU A 133 -14.72 -26.05 -22.62
N THR A 134 -14.72 -24.72 -22.84
CA THR A 134 -13.86 -23.77 -22.13
C THR A 134 -14.71 -22.64 -21.60
N ALA A 135 -14.41 -22.19 -20.38
CA ALA A 135 -15.04 -21.01 -19.81
C ALA A 135 -14.16 -20.38 -18.73
N SER A 136 -14.44 -19.15 -18.36
CA SER A 136 -13.73 -18.43 -17.30
C SER A 136 -14.69 -17.69 -16.37
N ASP A 137 -14.24 -17.47 -15.13
CA ASP A 137 -14.89 -16.64 -14.13
C ASP A 137 -13.86 -15.64 -13.59
N SER A 138 -14.23 -14.35 -13.47
CA SER A 138 -13.35 -13.30 -13.00
C SER A 138 -13.93 -12.64 -11.76
N LYS A 139 -13.08 -12.42 -10.75
CA LYS A 139 -13.44 -11.79 -9.49
C LYS A 139 -12.58 -10.55 -9.27
N PRO A 140 -13.18 -9.41 -8.87
CA PRO A 140 -12.40 -8.23 -8.47
C PRO A 140 -11.75 -8.45 -7.11
N PHE A 141 -10.66 -7.71 -6.87
CA PHE A 141 -10.05 -7.55 -5.55
C PHE A 141 -9.50 -6.13 -5.41
N ASP A 142 -9.38 -5.66 -4.18
CA ASP A 142 -8.84 -4.35 -3.85
C ASP A 142 -7.53 -4.51 -3.07
N LEU A 143 -6.50 -3.78 -3.48
CA LEU A 143 -5.27 -3.58 -2.74
C LEU A 143 -5.36 -2.25 -2.00
N ARG A 144 -5.21 -2.27 -0.68
CA ARG A 144 -5.28 -1.12 0.20
C ARG A 144 -3.91 -0.84 0.82
N LEU A 145 -3.37 0.36 0.57
CA LEU A 145 -2.22 0.90 1.31
C LEU A 145 -2.76 1.85 2.39
N PRO A 146 -2.56 1.57 3.67
CA PRO A 146 -2.93 2.49 4.74
C PRO A 146 -2.21 3.82 4.60
N GLY A 147 -2.92 4.91 4.88
CA GLY A 147 -2.33 6.25 4.90
C GLY A 147 -1.30 6.43 6.02
N SER A 148 -0.54 7.52 5.99
CA SER A 148 0.39 7.93 7.05
C SER A 148 1.45 6.88 7.42
N GLN A 149 1.86 6.00 6.50
CA GLN A 149 2.99 5.10 6.76
C GLN A 149 4.27 5.93 6.87
N THR A 150 4.93 5.82 8.00
CA THR A 150 6.09 6.65 8.36
C THR A 150 7.41 5.98 8.00
N VAL A 151 8.48 6.78 7.98
CA VAL A 151 9.88 6.32 7.83
C VAL A 151 10.13 5.61 6.48
N VAL A 152 9.53 6.09 5.40
CA VAL A 152 9.69 5.51 4.07
C VAL A 152 10.46 6.46 3.17
N THR A 153 11.51 5.96 2.53
CA THR A 153 12.30 6.70 1.53
C THR A 153 11.63 6.66 0.17
N ALA A 154 11.88 7.66 -0.69
CA ALA A 154 11.43 7.62 -2.07
C ALA A 154 12.04 6.44 -2.83
N GLY A 155 11.31 5.90 -3.80
CA GLY A 155 11.75 4.82 -4.65
C GLY A 155 10.67 3.82 -5.00
N LEU A 156 11.09 2.74 -5.63
CA LEU A 156 10.25 1.65 -6.08
C LEU A 156 10.24 0.53 -5.01
N TYR A 157 9.05 0.16 -4.58
CA TYR A 157 8.79 -0.95 -3.66
C TYR A 157 8.05 -2.03 -4.41
N THR A 158 8.47 -3.27 -4.25
CA THR A 158 7.88 -4.40 -4.97
C THR A 158 7.56 -5.54 -4.02
N ASP A 159 6.52 -6.29 -4.37
CA ASP A 159 6.19 -7.58 -3.79
C ASP A 159 5.64 -8.50 -4.88
N THR A 160 5.61 -9.79 -4.59
CA THR A 160 5.00 -10.80 -5.45
C THR A 160 4.04 -11.63 -4.63
N VAL A 161 2.79 -11.61 -5.02
CA VAL A 161 1.72 -12.37 -4.38
C VAL A 161 1.44 -13.62 -5.21
N THR A 162 1.43 -14.78 -4.57
CA THR A 162 1.04 -16.04 -5.18
C THR A 162 -0.45 -16.26 -4.98
N VAL A 163 -1.15 -16.54 -6.07
CA VAL A 163 -2.55 -16.96 -6.08
C VAL A 163 -2.62 -18.46 -6.42
N THR A 164 -3.47 -19.17 -5.69
CA THR A 164 -3.65 -20.61 -5.83
C THR A 164 -5.14 -20.90 -6.02
N VAL A 165 -5.49 -21.50 -7.14
CA VAL A 165 -6.85 -22.02 -7.37
C VAL A 165 -6.93 -23.46 -6.91
N LEU A 166 -7.96 -23.79 -6.14
CA LEU A 166 -8.23 -25.10 -5.58
C LEU A 166 -9.64 -25.57 -5.97
N ASN A 167 -9.91 -26.85 -5.82
CA ASN A 167 -11.28 -27.37 -5.92
C ASN A 167 -12.19 -26.71 -4.86
N SER A 168 -13.50 -26.90 -4.95
CA SER A 168 -14.49 -26.27 -4.06
C SER A 168 -14.34 -26.66 -2.58
N THR A 169 -13.73 -27.80 -2.29
CA THR A 169 -13.43 -28.28 -0.93
C THR A 169 -12.08 -27.76 -0.40
N ALA A 170 -11.36 -26.96 -1.19
CA ALA A 170 -10.03 -26.41 -0.89
C ALA A 170 -8.96 -27.47 -0.53
N THR A 171 -9.09 -28.69 -1.05
CA THR A 171 -8.19 -29.82 -0.75
C THR A 171 -7.21 -30.13 -1.86
N ILE A 172 -7.53 -29.80 -3.11
CA ILE A 172 -6.70 -30.11 -4.28
C ILE A 172 -6.34 -28.80 -4.98
N THR A 173 -5.04 -28.53 -5.08
CA THR A 173 -4.51 -27.43 -5.90
C THR A 173 -4.64 -27.77 -7.38
N LEU A 174 -5.30 -26.92 -8.13
CA LEU A 174 -5.50 -27.05 -9.56
C LEU A 174 -4.42 -26.30 -10.35
N ASN A 175 -4.09 -25.10 -9.90
CA ASN A 175 -3.06 -24.26 -10.52
C ASN A 175 -2.58 -23.16 -9.55
N THR A 176 -1.41 -22.61 -9.84
CA THR A 176 -0.85 -21.44 -9.16
C THR A 176 -0.32 -20.44 -10.16
N SER A 177 -0.41 -19.16 -9.82
CA SER A 177 0.17 -18.04 -10.58
C SER A 177 0.64 -16.96 -9.63
N THR A 178 1.31 -15.95 -10.14
CA THR A 178 1.75 -14.80 -9.34
C THR A 178 1.33 -13.50 -10.01
N PHE A 179 1.14 -12.46 -9.20
CA PHE A 179 1.03 -11.10 -9.69
C PHE A 179 1.96 -10.18 -8.90
N ALA A 180 2.45 -9.15 -9.57
CA ALA A 180 3.32 -8.16 -8.97
C ALA A 180 2.51 -7.05 -8.30
N VAL A 181 2.99 -6.59 -7.15
CA VAL A 181 2.58 -5.35 -6.49
C VAL A 181 3.74 -4.39 -6.55
N THR A 182 3.50 -3.21 -7.12
CA THR A 182 4.49 -2.17 -7.29
C THR A 182 3.97 -0.87 -6.68
N VAL A 183 4.71 -0.31 -5.72
CA VAL A 183 4.40 0.97 -5.08
C VAL A 183 5.53 1.94 -5.36
N THR A 184 5.25 3.02 -6.07
CA THR A 184 6.22 4.09 -6.32
C THR A 184 6.01 5.23 -5.34
N THR A 185 7.03 5.57 -4.59
CA THR A 185 7.03 6.74 -3.70
C THR A 185 7.92 7.81 -4.29
N THR A 186 7.35 8.99 -4.49
CA THR A 186 8.07 10.19 -4.93
C THR A 186 8.58 10.99 -3.74
N ASN A 187 9.56 11.85 -3.99
CA ASN A 187 9.95 12.86 -3.02
C ASN A 187 8.78 13.82 -2.79
N SER A 188 8.52 14.11 -1.53
CA SER A 188 7.44 15.01 -1.12
C SER A 188 7.81 15.73 0.16
N CYS A 189 7.48 17.02 0.24
CA CYS A 189 7.62 17.87 1.42
C CYS A 189 6.41 18.77 1.56
N GLN A 190 5.98 19.00 2.79
CA GLN A 190 4.92 19.95 3.09
C GLN A 190 5.16 20.70 4.39
N ILE A 191 4.62 21.90 4.48
CA ILE A 191 4.43 22.58 5.78
C ILE A 191 3.23 21.91 6.46
N TYR A 192 3.50 21.16 7.53
CA TYR A 192 2.49 20.39 8.26
C TYR A 192 1.66 21.29 9.18
N THR A 193 2.34 22.21 9.86
CA THR A 193 1.73 23.28 10.66
C THR A 193 2.37 24.59 10.26
N ALA A 194 1.57 25.53 9.76
CA ALA A 194 2.06 26.84 9.37
C ALA A 194 2.55 27.64 10.59
N PRO A 195 3.55 28.53 10.44
CA PRO A 195 3.96 29.42 11.52
C PRO A 195 2.83 30.39 11.89
N GLY A 196 2.72 30.67 13.17
CA GLY A 196 1.86 31.74 13.69
C GLY A 196 2.54 33.10 13.54
N ASN A 197 1.87 34.14 14.07
CA ASN A 197 2.43 35.49 14.11
C ASN A 197 3.59 35.59 15.12
N ILE A 198 4.57 36.44 14.78
CA ILE A 198 5.60 36.90 15.72
C ILE A 198 5.16 38.26 16.24
N ASN A 199 4.77 38.32 17.50
CA ASN A 199 4.26 39.55 18.12
C ASN A 199 5.35 40.19 18.98
N PHE A 200 5.76 41.41 18.63
CA PHE A 200 6.71 42.19 19.41
C PHE A 200 5.98 43.20 20.28
N THR A 201 6.49 43.39 21.51
CA THR A 201 6.19 44.53 22.35
C THR A 201 7.45 45.36 22.45
N TYR A 202 7.40 46.66 22.06
CA TYR A 202 8.58 47.51 22.05
C TYR A 202 8.21 48.92 22.55
N ALA A 203 8.99 49.43 23.51
CA ALA A 203 8.91 50.80 23.94
C ALA A 203 10.04 51.60 23.25
N SER A 204 9.69 52.82 22.75
CA SER A 204 10.67 53.68 22.10
C SER A 204 11.89 53.93 22.99
N PHE A 205 13.08 53.80 22.38
CA PHE A 205 14.39 53.95 23.03
C PHE A 205 14.68 52.94 24.16
N GLN A 206 13.92 51.84 24.30
CA GLN A 206 14.31 50.81 25.29
C GLN A 206 15.73 50.28 25.01
N VAL A 207 16.49 50.02 26.08
CA VAL A 207 17.88 49.58 25.96
C VAL A 207 17.99 48.16 25.51
N ALA A 208 17.13 47.28 26.02
CA ALA A 208 17.15 45.86 25.69
C ALA A 208 16.46 45.60 24.34
N ALA A 209 16.98 44.63 23.61
CA ALA A 209 16.29 44.14 22.41
C ALA A 209 14.94 43.47 22.78
N ALA A 210 13.92 43.65 21.96
CA ALA A 210 12.67 42.91 22.04
C ALA A 210 12.80 41.63 21.17
N THR A 211 12.52 40.48 21.77
CA THR A 211 12.57 39.19 21.07
C THR A 211 11.21 38.52 21.14
N ALA A 212 10.86 37.80 20.07
CA ALA A 212 9.68 36.96 19.99
C ALA A 212 9.93 35.86 19.00
N ASN A 213 9.15 34.79 19.07
CA ASN A 213 9.30 33.68 18.15
C ASN A 213 7.95 33.03 17.81
N THR A 214 7.95 32.22 16.78
CA THR A 214 6.86 31.31 16.42
C THR A 214 7.42 29.99 15.95
N SER A 215 6.67 28.91 16.14
CA SER A 215 7.04 27.60 15.67
C SER A 215 6.22 27.21 14.45
N PHE A 216 6.79 26.34 13.63
CA PHE A 216 6.11 25.68 12.53
C PHE A 216 6.62 24.22 12.41
N GLN A 217 5.92 23.44 11.62
CA GLN A 217 6.29 22.05 11.42
C GLN A 217 6.31 21.73 9.93
N SER A 218 7.27 20.89 9.52
CA SER A 218 7.31 20.29 8.19
C SER A 218 7.28 18.77 8.29
N ARG A 219 6.84 18.13 7.22
CA ARG A 219 6.94 16.68 7.03
C ARG A 219 7.45 16.41 5.62
N CYS A 220 8.59 15.73 5.52
CA CYS A 220 9.22 15.38 4.26
C CYS A 220 9.52 13.89 4.21
N THR A 221 9.55 13.32 3.00
CA THR A 221 9.96 11.94 2.75
C THR A 221 11.30 11.65 3.43
N SER A 222 11.42 10.49 4.04
CA SER A 222 12.64 10.08 4.76
C SER A 222 13.86 10.05 3.83
N GLY A 223 14.96 10.64 4.29
CA GLY A 223 16.21 10.74 3.53
C GLY A 223 16.23 11.86 2.48
N LEU A 224 15.15 12.64 2.33
CA LEU A 224 15.09 13.76 1.37
C LEU A 224 15.76 15.00 1.95
N PRO A 225 16.86 15.52 1.38
CA PRO A 225 17.39 16.82 1.74
C PRO A 225 16.43 17.93 1.34
N TYR A 226 16.24 18.92 2.22
CA TYR A 226 15.44 20.10 1.91
C TYR A 226 15.96 21.36 2.60
N THR A 227 15.59 22.50 2.08
CA THR A 227 15.94 23.82 2.60
C THR A 227 14.71 24.60 2.99
N LEU A 228 14.87 25.47 3.98
CA LEU A 228 13.88 26.39 4.50
C LEU A 228 14.40 27.82 4.32
N ALA A 229 13.61 28.68 3.74
CA ALA A 229 13.95 30.09 3.53
C ALA A 229 12.79 31.02 3.83
N LEU A 230 13.10 32.18 4.40
CA LEU A 230 12.17 33.31 4.46
C LEU A 230 12.42 34.19 3.23
N ASP A 231 11.37 34.81 2.72
CA ASP A 231 11.44 35.78 1.62
C ASP A 231 12.35 36.98 1.97
N ALA A 232 12.40 37.36 3.26
CA ALA A 232 13.35 38.32 3.81
C ALA A 232 13.65 38.00 5.28
N THR A 233 14.91 38.21 5.68
CA THR A 233 15.39 38.05 7.05
C THR A 233 15.42 39.35 7.85
N SER A 234 14.98 40.45 7.28
CA SER A 234 14.86 41.76 7.96
C SER A 234 13.76 42.62 7.34
N GLY A 235 13.37 43.65 8.01
CA GLY A 235 12.39 44.59 7.52
C GLY A 235 12.18 45.75 8.49
N THR A 236 11.32 46.68 8.12
CA THR A 236 10.93 47.83 8.96
C THR A 236 9.45 47.78 9.19
N LEU A 237 9.02 48.00 10.44
CA LEU A 237 7.62 48.10 10.84
C LEU A 237 7.47 49.23 11.84
N LEU A 238 6.62 50.19 11.55
CA LEU A 238 6.41 51.42 12.38
C LEU A 238 7.74 52.12 12.71
N GLY A 239 8.66 52.24 11.75
CA GLY A 239 9.99 52.82 11.94
C GLY A 239 10.99 51.97 12.78
N LEU A 240 10.59 50.78 13.19
CA LEU A 240 11.46 49.85 13.90
C LEU A 240 12.04 48.83 12.91
N ASN A 241 13.37 48.71 12.90
CA ASN A 241 14.03 47.67 12.12
C ASN A 241 14.01 46.35 12.91
N TYR A 242 13.56 45.27 12.29
CA TYR A 242 13.53 43.94 12.86
C TYR A 242 14.35 42.97 12.02
N SER A 243 14.82 41.91 12.65
CA SER A 243 15.47 40.78 12.01
C SER A 243 14.74 39.48 12.32
N LEU A 244 14.80 38.51 11.39
CA LEU A 244 14.25 37.17 11.52
C LEU A 244 15.35 36.16 11.24
N SER A 245 15.30 35.02 11.95
CA SER A 245 16.18 33.89 11.68
C SER A 245 15.43 32.57 11.86
N LEU A 246 15.77 31.58 11.04
CA LEU A 246 15.29 30.21 11.20
C LEU A 246 16.19 29.45 12.17
N SER A 247 15.64 28.55 12.97
CA SER A 247 16.42 27.63 13.81
C SER A 247 17.29 26.66 12.99
N SER A 248 16.88 26.41 11.75
CA SER A 248 17.66 25.67 10.74
C SER A 248 17.21 26.12 9.35
N SER A 249 18.15 26.29 8.43
CA SER A 249 17.90 26.63 7.03
C SER A 249 17.99 25.41 6.09
N SER A 250 18.53 24.29 6.56
CA SER A 250 18.62 23.04 5.79
C SER A 250 18.57 21.84 6.73
N THR A 251 17.98 20.76 6.28
CA THR A 251 17.92 19.49 7.01
C THR A 251 17.54 18.34 6.08
N THR A 252 17.39 17.15 6.63
CA THR A 252 16.96 15.97 5.90
C THR A 252 15.63 15.47 6.47
N GLY A 253 14.70 15.14 5.62
CA GLY A 253 13.41 14.56 5.97
C GLY A 253 13.57 13.24 6.74
N THR A 254 12.73 13.04 7.74
CA THR A 254 12.74 11.84 8.57
C THR A 254 11.52 10.94 8.34
N GLY A 255 10.59 11.35 7.45
CA GLY A 255 9.30 10.68 7.23
C GLY A 255 8.26 11.00 8.29
N ILE A 256 8.65 11.65 9.40
CA ILE A 256 7.76 12.13 10.46
C ILE A 256 7.81 13.65 10.55
N VAL A 257 6.94 14.22 11.37
CA VAL A 257 6.88 15.68 11.60
C VAL A 257 8.15 16.16 12.29
N GLN A 258 8.76 17.23 11.75
CA GLN A 258 9.92 17.93 12.28
C GLN A 258 9.52 19.36 12.65
N SER A 259 9.95 19.85 13.83
CA SER A 259 9.59 21.18 14.36
C SER A 259 10.74 22.15 14.20
N PHE A 260 10.40 23.40 13.84
CA PHE A 260 11.31 24.52 13.62
C PHE A 260 10.77 25.77 14.28
N THR A 261 11.67 26.75 14.50
CA THR A 261 11.32 28.04 15.07
C THR A 261 11.81 29.16 14.18
N ILE A 262 10.98 30.19 14.03
CA ILE A 262 11.37 31.48 13.48
C ILE A 262 11.57 32.42 14.65
N ASN A 263 12.80 32.91 14.87
CA ASN A 263 13.13 33.86 15.89
C ASN A 263 13.13 35.25 15.30
N GLY A 264 12.51 36.19 15.99
CA GLY A 264 12.47 37.61 15.63
C GLY A 264 13.14 38.47 16.69
N SER A 265 13.78 39.55 16.28
CA SER A 265 14.43 40.51 17.17
C SER A 265 14.30 41.93 16.64
N ILE A 266 14.01 42.86 17.54
CA ILE A 266 14.10 44.32 17.33
C ILE A 266 15.22 44.80 18.25
N ALA A 267 16.27 45.41 17.69
CA ALA A 267 17.38 45.93 18.47
C ALA A 267 16.92 47.08 19.40
N GLY A 268 17.60 47.22 20.54
CA GLY A 268 17.36 48.34 21.45
C GLY A 268 17.69 49.70 20.84
N ALA A 269 17.34 50.77 21.56
CA ALA A 269 17.63 52.18 21.24
C ALA A 269 17.00 52.72 19.92
N GLN A 270 15.95 52.12 19.42
CA GLN A 270 15.20 52.58 18.25
C GLN A 270 14.03 53.49 18.68
N ALA A 271 13.80 54.57 17.95
CA ALA A 271 12.73 55.51 18.24
C ALA A 271 11.33 55.00 17.84
N GLY A 272 11.26 54.33 16.70
CA GLY A 272 9.97 54.04 16.05
C GLY A 272 9.29 55.27 15.48
N THR A 273 8.14 55.12 14.84
CA THR A 273 7.33 56.22 14.30
C THR A 273 5.94 56.29 14.93
N CYS A 274 5.65 55.43 15.89
CA CYS A 274 4.37 55.44 16.58
C CYS A 274 4.28 56.54 17.59
N ALA A 275 3.34 57.48 17.41
CA ALA A 275 3.11 58.63 18.29
C ALA A 275 1.93 58.44 19.27
N THR A 276 1.29 57.28 19.29
CA THR A 276 0.12 56.97 20.12
C THR A 276 0.43 55.91 21.18
N ALA A 277 -0.42 55.80 22.21
CA ALA A 277 -0.24 54.87 23.33
C ALA A 277 -0.28 53.36 22.91
N SER A 278 -0.91 53.07 21.78
CA SER A 278 -0.92 51.73 21.20
C SER A 278 -0.76 51.78 19.67
N CYS A 279 0.17 51.02 19.14
CA CYS A 279 0.43 50.94 17.71
C CYS A 279 0.31 49.51 17.23
N ASN A 280 -0.45 49.34 16.18
CA ASN A 280 -0.60 48.06 15.51
C ASN A 280 -0.08 48.15 14.07
N GLY A 281 0.77 47.25 13.70
CA GLY A 281 1.29 47.10 12.34
C GLY A 281 1.59 45.65 12.05
N SER A 282 1.59 45.25 10.79
CA SER A 282 1.93 43.92 10.38
C SER A 282 2.82 43.96 9.14
N SER A 283 3.70 42.98 9.04
CA SER A 283 4.54 42.73 7.87
C SER A 283 4.46 41.26 7.50
N ALA A 284 3.81 40.98 6.39
CA ALA A 284 3.69 39.60 5.91
C ALA A 284 5.06 39.04 5.48
N ARG A 285 5.31 37.78 5.77
CA ARG A 285 6.50 37.05 5.36
C ARG A 285 6.12 35.69 4.79
N THR A 286 6.87 35.25 3.81
CA THR A 286 6.67 33.93 3.19
C THR A 286 7.78 32.97 3.62
N LEU A 287 7.37 31.82 4.15
CA LEU A 287 8.25 30.68 4.40
C LEU A 287 8.18 29.74 3.20
N THR A 288 9.33 29.45 2.58
CA THR A 288 9.45 28.53 1.44
C THR A 288 10.22 27.29 1.87
N ILE A 289 9.73 26.12 1.45
CA ILE A 289 10.42 24.84 1.52
C ILE A 289 10.79 24.42 0.11
N THR A 290 12.08 24.02 -0.09
CA THR A 290 12.60 23.56 -1.38
C THR A 290 13.30 22.23 -1.22
N TYR A 291 13.01 21.23 -2.09
CA TYR A 291 13.50 19.85 -2.05
C TYR A 291 13.74 19.28 -3.46
#